data_c04a22aefb4379b23f73e028f1eed688
#
_entry.id   c04a22aefb4379b23f73e028f1eed688
#
_cell.length_a   1.000
_cell.length_b   1.000
_cell.length_c   1.000
_cell.angle_alpha   90.00
_cell.angle_beta   90.00
_cell.angle_gamma   90.00
#
_symmetry.space_group_name_H-M   'P 1'
#
loop_
_entity.id
_entity.type
_entity.pdbx_description
1 polymer ?
#
loop_
_entity_poly.entity_id
_entity_poly.type
_entity_poly.pdbx_seq_one_letter_code
_entity_poly.pdbx_strand_id
1 'polypeptide(L)'
;ATKHQGDFRRIVQGVNDTIDALVEPVRELAATLDKLAQGDLSARTDPSRRANEMRAVLEGVNRTLATLLAPSEEATRVLTRLAERDLTARMTGTYPGQHARLKDVVNATGEALHASMDQVAEAVEQVASAATQIAASSQAVASGASEQASSIQETTASLESVSELVKRSADEAHTVSQLAQGAQTAATAGTAAVSEMQGAMVKVRESAERTSAIIRDVSDIAFQTNLLALNAAVEAARAGEAGRGFAVVAEEVRSLALRAKEAATKTEELIKQSVAEAGHGEGTSKQVAAKLAEIADGIGKVSAAVGEIAAGARDQANGITQVNAAVSEMDKVTQNNAAAAENSSA
;
A
#
# COMPACT_ATOMS: atom_id res chain seq x y z
N ALA A 1 -27.87 -20.87 -116.56
CA ALA A 1 -26.85 -20.38 -117.47
C ALA A 1 -26.75 -21.26 -118.77
N THR A 2 -27.22 -22.51 -118.77
CA THR A 2 -26.97 -23.48 -119.87
C THR A 2 -28.07 -23.48 -120.99
N LYS A 3 -29.11 -22.65 -120.89
CA LYS A 3 -30.22 -22.60 -121.81
C LYS A 3 -30.12 -21.48 -122.86
N HIS A 4 -29.09 -20.62 -122.86
CA HIS A 4 -28.99 -19.48 -123.76
C HIS A 4 -27.64 -19.54 -124.57
N GLN A 5 -27.65 -19.25 -125.90
CA GLN A 5 -26.43 -19.21 -126.76
C GLN A 5 -26.23 -17.78 -127.27
N GLY A 6 -24.94 -17.44 -127.67
CA GLY A 6 -24.59 -16.17 -128.20
C GLY A 6 -24.44 -15.01 -127.20
N ASP A 7 -24.74 -13.81 -127.65
CA ASP A 7 -24.59 -12.57 -126.85
C ASP A 7 -25.52 -12.54 -125.60
N PHE A 8 -26.71 -13.17 -125.71
CA PHE A 8 -27.60 -13.31 -124.53
C PHE A 8 -27.01 -14.12 -123.39
N ARG A 9 -26.20 -15.16 -123.73
CA ARG A 9 -25.48 -15.96 -122.75
C ARG A 9 -24.41 -15.10 -121.98
N ARG A 10 -23.75 -14.24 -122.74
CA ARG A 10 -22.75 -13.31 -122.15
C ARG A 10 -23.38 -12.30 -121.27
N ILE A 11 -24.56 -11.78 -121.59
CA ILE A 11 -25.29 -10.85 -120.75
C ILE A 11 -25.77 -11.54 -119.49
N VAL A 12 -26.34 -12.76 -119.59
CA VAL A 12 -26.84 -13.53 -118.42
C VAL A 12 -25.62 -13.95 -117.54
N GLN A 13 -24.52 -14.35 -118.20
CA GLN A 13 -23.25 -14.64 -117.44
C GLN A 13 -22.75 -13.41 -116.69
N GLY A 14 -22.69 -12.24 -117.33
CA GLY A 14 -22.26 -11.00 -116.75
C GLY A 14 -23.15 -10.52 -115.60
N VAL A 15 -24.50 -10.72 -115.75
CA VAL A 15 -25.43 -10.43 -114.70
C VAL A 15 -25.27 -11.39 -113.47
N ASN A 16 -25.06 -12.70 -113.80
CA ASN A 16 -24.80 -13.67 -112.67
C ASN A 16 -23.47 -13.39 -111.98
N ASP A 17 -22.40 -13.14 -112.81
CA ASP A 17 -21.08 -12.79 -112.19
C ASP A 17 -21.17 -11.53 -111.34
N THR A 18 -22.02 -10.54 -111.76
CA THR A 18 -22.28 -9.33 -110.98
C THR A 18 -23.06 -9.63 -109.70
N ILE A 19 -24.07 -10.47 -109.76
CA ILE A 19 -24.82 -10.90 -108.60
C ILE A 19 -23.93 -11.68 -107.61
N ASP A 20 -23.14 -12.64 -108.16
CA ASP A 20 -22.22 -13.43 -107.35
C ASP A 20 -21.16 -12.54 -106.67
N ALA A 21 -20.64 -11.56 -107.41
CA ALA A 21 -19.68 -10.58 -106.90
C ALA A 21 -20.28 -9.72 -105.74
N LEU A 22 -21.58 -9.51 -105.72
CA LEU A 22 -22.28 -8.77 -104.61
C LEU A 22 -22.72 -9.68 -103.49
N VAL A 23 -23.25 -10.87 -103.77
CA VAL A 23 -23.87 -11.77 -102.79
C VAL A 23 -22.83 -12.50 -101.94
N GLU A 24 -21.66 -12.94 -102.57
CA GLU A 24 -20.66 -13.70 -101.87
C GLU A 24 -19.99 -12.90 -100.74
N PRO A 25 -19.60 -11.62 -100.84
CA PRO A 25 -19.07 -10.80 -99.77
C PRO A 25 -20.10 -10.56 -98.63
N VAL A 26 -21.38 -10.43 -99.00
CA VAL A 26 -22.46 -10.27 -97.95
C VAL A 26 -22.58 -11.54 -97.12
N ARG A 27 -22.49 -12.74 -97.76
CA ARG A 27 -22.52 -14.01 -97.04
C ARG A 27 -21.29 -14.17 -96.14
N GLU A 28 -20.06 -13.76 -96.64
CA GLU A 28 -18.87 -13.76 -95.81
C GLU A 28 -18.96 -12.84 -94.64
N LEU A 29 -19.54 -11.62 -94.81
CA LEU A 29 -19.83 -10.69 -93.73
C LEU A 29 -20.81 -11.27 -92.67
N ALA A 30 -21.93 -11.89 -93.16
CA ALA A 30 -22.91 -12.54 -92.32
C ALA A 30 -22.24 -13.67 -91.49
N ALA A 31 -21.46 -14.52 -92.11
CA ALA A 31 -20.72 -15.61 -91.40
C ALA A 31 -19.69 -15.07 -90.41
N THR A 32 -19.04 -13.94 -90.69
CA THR A 32 -18.11 -13.29 -89.73
C THR A 32 -18.87 -12.73 -88.53
N LEU A 33 -20.00 -12.07 -88.74
CA LEU A 33 -20.86 -11.54 -87.71
C LEU A 33 -21.48 -12.67 -86.88
N ASP A 34 -21.83 -13.82 -87.49
CA ASP A 34 -22.31 -14.99 -86.74
C ASP A 34 -21.22 -15.57 -85.79
N LYS A 35 -19.98 -15.64 -86.24
CA LYS A 35 -18.85 -16.08 -85.40
C LYS A 35 -18.63 -15.12 -84.25
N LEU A 36 -18.69 -13.81 -84.53
CA LEU A 36 -18.60 -12.80 -83.48
C LEU A 36 -19.77 -12.95 -82.42
N ALA A 37 -20.97 -13.19 -82.92
CA ALA A 37 -22.12 -13.41 -81.98
C ALA A 37 -21.98 -14.68 -81.18
N GLN A 38 -21.21 -15.69 -81.67
CA GLN A 38 -20.85 -16.89 -80.92
C GLN A 38 -19.61 -16.70 -80.00
N GLY A 39 -19.07 -15.49 -79.91
CA GLY A 39 -17.96 -15.17 -79.04
C GLY A 39 -16.57 -15.29 -79.70
N ASP A 40 -16.44 -15.64 -80.94
CA ASP A 40 -15.15 -15.61 -81.70
C ASP A 40 -14.79 -14.19 -82.09
N LEU A 41 -14.20 -13.48 -81.19
CA LEU A 41 -13.80 -12.07 -81.36
C LEU A 41 -12.62 -11.91 -82.35
N SER A 42 -11.99 -13.01 -82.76
CA SER A 42 -10.88 -13.00 -83.74
C SER A 42 -11.33 -13.00 -85.20
N ALA A 43 -12.64 -13.33 -85.41
CA ALA A 43 -13.18 -13.42 -86.80
C ALA A 43 -13.06 -12.08 -87.54
N ARG A 44 -12.58 -12.15 -88.77
CA ARG A 44 -12.39 -11.00 -89.71
C ARG A 44 -12.87 -11.39 -91.07
N THR A 45 -13.31 -10.39 -91.87
CA THR A 45 -13.60 -10.53 -93.28
C THR A 45 -12.26 -10.41 -94.07
N ASP A 46 -12.16 -11.08 -95.23
CA ASP A 46 -10.98 -11.00 -96.16
C ASP A 46 -11.21 -9.99 -97.28
N PRO A 47 -10.76 -8.74 -97.15
CA PRO A 47 -10.91 -7.74 -98.23
C PRO A 47 -9.98 -7.95 -99.42
N SER A 48 -8.98 -8.84 -99.34
CA SER A 48 -7.89 -8.97 -100.32
C SER A 48 -8.42 -9.47 -101.72
N ARG A 49 -9.49 -10.23 -101.72
CA ARG A 49 -10.09 -10.84 -102.88
C ARG A 49 -11.19 -9.99 -103.55
N ARG A 50 -11.37 -8.78 -103.15
CA ARG A 50 -12.45 -7.90 -103.54
C ARG A 50 -11.92 -6.63 -104.19
N ALA A 51 -12.71 -6.01 -105.09
CA ALA A 51 -12.33 -4.76 -105.66
C ALA A 51 -13.29 -3.63 -105.31
N ASN A 52 -12.76 -2.39 -105.44
CA ASN A 52 -13.54 -1.15 -105.27
C ASN A 52 -14.35 -1.02 -103.97
N GLU A 53 -15.65 -0.66 -104.07
CA GLU A 53 -16.52 -0.31 -102.99
C GLU A 53 -16.70 -1.44 -101.98
N MET A 54 -16.76 -2.69 -102.48
CA MET A 54 -16.92 -3.84 -101.61
C MET A 54 -15.71 -4.07 -100.65
N ARG A 55 -14.47 -3.84 -101.15
CA ARG A 55 -13.26 -3.84 -100.39
C ARG A 55 -13.36 -2.79 -99.22
N ALA A 56 -13.78 -1.58 -99.58
CA ALA A 56 -13.90 -0.49 -98.62
C ALA A 56 -14.91 -0.80 -97.50
N VAL A 57 -16.02 -1.49 -97.86
CA VAL A 57 -17.03 -1.96 -96.88
C VAL A 57 -16.41 -2.98 -95.94
N LEU A 58 -15.76 -4.02 -96.41
CA LEU A 58 -15.12 -5.07 -95.60
C LEU A 58 -13.99 -4.51 -94.71
N GLU A 59 -13.14 -3.63 -95.26
CA GLU A 59 -12.12 -2.90 -94.46
C GLU A 59 -12.78 -2.00 -93.39
N GLY A 60 -13.89 -1.32 -93.74
CA GLY A 60 -14.66 -0.53 -92.79
C GLY A 60 -15.19 -1.37 -91.64
N VAL A 61 -15.77 -2.56 -91.94
CA VAL A 61 -16.23 -3.51 -90.96
C VAL A 61 -15.08 -3.97 -90.05
N ASN A 62 -13.97 -4.39 -90.63
CA ASN A 62 -12.79 -4.81 -89.84
C ASN A 62 -12.24 -3.70 -88.95
N ARG A 63 -12.23 -2.43 -89.41
CA ARG A 63 -11.81 -1.29 -88.57
C ARG A 63 -12.78 -1.09 -87.46
N THR A 64 -14.10 -1.18 -87.73
CA THR A 64 -15.15 -1.04 -86.67
C THR A 64 -14.99 -2.13 -85.65
N LEU A 65 -14.80 -3.37 -86.04
CA LEU A 65 -14.54 -4.50 -85.21
C LEU A 65 -13.28 -4.28 -84.34
N ALA A 66 -12.18 -3.87 -84.95
CA ALA A 66 -10.93 -3.58 -84.23
C ALA A 66 -11.12 -2.48 -83.16
N THR A 67 -11.85 -1.39 -83.52
CA THR A 67 -12.14 -0.28 -82.62
C THR A 67 -13.03 -0.69 -81.47
N LEU A 68 -14.00 -1.60 -81.70
CA LEU A 68 -14.92 -2.11 -80.62
C LEU A 68 -14.24 -3.14 -79.73
N LEU A 69 -13.38 -3.97 -80.24
CA LEU A 69 -12.82 -5.10 -79.47
C LEU A 69 -11.53 -4.75 -78.72
N ALA A 70 -10.68 -3.89 -79.28
CA ALA A 70 -9.42 -3.52 -78.60
C ALA A 70 -9.54 -3.01 -77.21
N PRO A 71 -10.55 -2.17 -76.83
CA PRO A 71 -10.79 -1.76 -75.42
C PRO A 71 -11.16 -2.89 -74.51
N SER A 72 -12.00 -3.84 -74.98
CA SER A 72 -12.42 -5.00 -74.20
C SER A 72 -11.29 -5.98 -73.93
N GLU A 73 -10.46 -6.20 -74.96
CA GLU A 73 -9.24 -7.05 -74.82
C GLU A 73 -8.23 -6.44 -73.83
N GLU A 74 -8.01 -5.12 -73.90
CA GLU A 74 -7.12 -4.44 -72.93
C GLU A 74 -7.73 -4.47 -71.52
N ALA A 75 -9.05 -4.21 -71.40
CA ALA A 75 -9.75 -4.31 -70.10
C ALA A 75 -9.60 -5.71 -69.52
N THR A 76 -9.83 -6.76 -70.31
CA THR A 76 -9.66 -8.15 -69.88
C THR A 76 -8.22 -8.42 -69.39
N ARG A 77 -7.20 -7.97 -70.13
CA ARG A 77 -5.80 -8.12 -69.69
C ARG A 77 -5.51 -7.39 -68.39
N VAL A 78 -5.97 -6.15 -68.24
CA VAL A 78 -5.80 -5.36 -67.00
C VAL A 78 -6.52 -6.00 -65.82
N LEU A 79 -7.77 -6.42 -66.01
CA LEU A 79 -8.53 -7.10 -64.94
C LEU A 79 -7.91 -8.45 -64.56
N THR A 80 -7.35 -9.20 -65.49
CA THR A 80 -6.61 -10.43 -65.20
C THR A 80 -5.38 -10.14 -64.35
N ARG A 81 -4.58 -9.11 -64.68
CA ARG A 81 -3.44 -8.70 -63.84
C ARG A 81 -3.86 -8.23 -62.47
N LEU A 82 -4.96 -7.46 -62.37
CA LEU A 82 -5.51 -7.06 -61.07
C LEU A 82 -5.91 -8.28 -60.23
N ALA A 83 -6.54 -9.31 -60.85
CA ALA A 83 -6.88 -10.56 -60.18
C ALA A 83 -5.64 -11.35 -59.72
N GLU A 84 -4.52 -11.25 -60.49
CA GLU A 84 -3.21 -11.80 -60.11
C GLU A 84 -2.44 -10.93 -59.11
N ARG A 85 -3.13 -9.96 -58.49
CA ARG A 85 -2.60 -9.04 -57.45
C ARG A 85 -1.64 -7.98 -57.93
N ASP A 86 -1.53 -7.76 -59.26
CA ASP A 86 -0.80 -6.63 -59.82
C ASP A 86 -1.71 -5.40 -59.88
N LEU A 87 -1.79 -4.69 -58.75
CA LEU A 87 -2.65 -3.50 -58.59
C LEU A 87 -2.08 -2.28 -59.34
N THR A 88 -0.93 -2.39 -59.99
CA THR A 88 -0.35 -1.31 -60.80
C THR A 88 -0.84 -1.32 -62.26
N ALA A 89 -1.51 -2.42 -62.69
CA ALA A 89 -2.00 -2.57 -64.05
C ALA A 89 -3.05 -1.50 -64.41
N ARG A 90 -2.88 -0.87 -65.56
CA ARG A 90 -3.80 0.18 -66.05
C ARG A 90 -4.04 0.01 -67.57
N MET A 91 -5.21 0.39 -68.05
CA MET A 91 -5.49 0.61 -69.47
C MET A 91 -4.76 1.87 -69.94
N THR A 92 -3.90 1.73 -70.92
CA THR A 92 -3.09 2.82 -71.48
C THR A 92 -3.56 3.30 -72.85
N GLY A 93 -4.34 2.46 -73.56
CA GLY A 93 -4.87 2.77 -74.91
C GLY A 93 -5.70 4.04 -74.97
N THR A 94 -5.76 4.68 -76.10
CA THR A 94 -6.59 5.86 -76.37
C THR A 94 -7.87 5.40 -77.06
N TYR A 95 -9.02 5.59 -76.43
CA TYR A 95 -10.32 5.12 -76.91
C TYR A 95 -11.32 6.29 -77.04
N PRO A 96 -12.10 6.35 -78.10
CA PRO A 96 -13.11 7.37 -78.25
C PRO A 96 -14.46 7.00 -77.54
N GLY A 97 -15.23 8.01 -77.19
CA GLY A 97 -16.60 7.86 -76.71
C GLY A 97 -16.79 6.98 -75.48
N GLN A 98 -17.70 6.02 -75.53
CA GLN A 98 -18.02 5.14 -74.39
C GLN A 98 -16.85 4.23 -73.97
N HIS A 99 -15.93 3.92 -74.87
CA HIS A 99 -14.72 3.13 -74.57
C HIS A 99 -13.71 3.88 -73.67
N ALA A 100 -13.67 5.21 -73.78
CA ALA A 100 -12.92 6.03 -72.81
C ALA A 100 -13.45 5.86 -71.42
N ARG A 101 -14.78 5.84 -71.25
CA ARG A 101 -15.43 5.62 -69.94
C ARG A 101 -15.12 4.23 -69.36
N LEU A 102 -15.05 3.19 -70.23
CA LEU A 102 -14.62 1.85 -69.77
C LEU A 102 -13.19 1.90 -69.22
N LYS A 103 -12.26 2.54 -69.92
CA LYS A 103 -10.88 2.77 -69.44
C LYS A 103 -10.86 3.49 -68.11
N ASP A 104 -11.61 4.60 -67.98
CA ASP A 104 -11.65 5.41 -66.77
C ASP A 104 -12.17 4.59 -65.56
N VAL A 105 -13.26 3.80 -65.75
CA VAL A 105 -13.82 2.95 -64.68
C VAL A 105 -12.87 1.84 -64.29
N VAL A 106 -12.23 1.14 -65.25
CA VAL A 106 -11.25 0.09 -64.95
C VAL A 106 -10.04 0.66 -64.20
N ASN A 107 -9.53 1.80 -64.65
CA ASN A 107 -8.38 2.45 -64.02
C ASN A 107 -8.73 2.98 -62.61
N ALA A 108 -9.89 3.61 -62.44
CA ALA A 108 -10.39 4.07 -61.12
C ALA A 108 -10.57 2.89 -60.15
N THR A 109 -11.09 1.75 -60.63
CA THR A 109 -11.20 0.53 -59.81
C THR A 109 -9.82 0.03 -59.37
N GLY A 110 -8.82 -0.02 -60.29
CA GLY A 110 -7.46 -0.40 -59.97
C GLY A 110 -6.80 0.57 -58.96
N GLU A 111 -7.09 1.88 -59.11
CA GLU A 111 -6.57 2.92 -58.19
C GLU A 111 -7.19 2.81 -56.79
N ALA A 112 -8.51 2.63 -56.70
CA ALA A 112 -9.19 2.44 -55.43
C ALA A 112 -8.74 1.18 -54.68
N LEU A 113 -8.50 0.07 -55.42
CA LEU A 113 -7.95 -1.15 -54.84
C LEU A 113 -6.51 -0.93 -54.34
N HIS A 114 -5.67 -0.25 -55.10
CA HIS A 114 -4.31 0.08 -54.70
C HIS A 114 -4.29 0.94 -53.42
N ALA A 115 -5.04 2.04 -53.43
CA ALA A 115 -5.14 2.93 -52.27
C ALA A 115 -5.68 2.22 -51.01
N SER A 116 -6.66 1.30 -51.20
CA SER A 116 -7.17 0.51 -50.07
C SER A 116 -6.14 -0.46 -49.50
N MET A 117 -5.30 -1.07 -50.37
CA MET A 117 -4.23 -1.95 -49.92
C MET A 117 -3.09 -1.18 -49.24
N ASP A 118 -2.79 0.04 -49.70
CA ASP A 118 -1.81 0.92 -49.04
C ASP A 118 -2.29 1.28 -47.63
N GLN A 119 -3.57 1.63 -47.46
CA GLN A 119 -4.15 1.89 -46.12
C GLN A 119 -4.09 0.65 -45.22
N VAL A 120 -4.38 -0.54 -45.78
CA VAL A 120 -4.27 -1.79 -45.00
C VAL A 120 -2.81 -2.06 -44.59
N ALA A 121 -1.87 -1.82 -45.51
CA ALA A 121 -0.43 -1.99 -45.21
C ALA A 121 0.01 -1.05 -44.06
N GLU A 122 -0.37 0.22 -44.14
CA GLU A 122 -0.09 1.21 -43.10
C GLU A 122 -0.73 0.82 -41.76
N ALA A 123 -1.99 0.36 -41.75
CA ALA A 123 -2.66 -0.10 -40.56
C ALA A 123 -1.96 -1.34 -39.95
N VAL A 124 -1.50 -2.28 -40.76
CA VAL A 124 -0.75 -3.46 -40.29
C VAL A 124 0.57 -3.04 -39.66
N GLU A 125 1.27 -2.06 -40.22
CA GLU A 125 2.53 -1.54 -39.65
C GLU A 125 2.29 -0.85 -38.29
N GLN A 126 1.21 -0.06 -38.18
CA GLN A 126 0.81 0.55 -36.92
C GLN A 126 0.46 -0.49 -35.87
N VAL A 127 -0.29 -1.56 -36.24
CA VAL A 127 -0.62 -2.66 -35.32
C VAL A 127 0.64 -3.40 -34.88
N ALA A 128 1.58 -3.68 -35.81
CA ALA A 128 2.86 -4.32 -35.46
C ALA A 128 3.71 -3.47 -34.50
N SER A 129 3.76 -2.16 -34.73
CA SER A 129 4.43 -1.22 -33.81
C SER A 129 3.76 -1.19 -32.44
N ALA A 130 2.42 -1.11 -32.40
CA ALA A 130 1.68 -1.14 -31.14
C ALA A 130 1.88 -2.46 -30.38
N ALA A 131 1.88 -3.60 -31.05
CA ALA A 131 2.15 -4.91 -30.46
C ALA A 131 3.56 -4.97 -29.81
N THR A 132 4.57 -4.44 -30.52
CA THR A 132 5.94 -4.34 -29.99
C THR A 132 6.00 -3.46 -28.73
N GLN A 133 5.27 -2.35 -28.73
CA GLN A 133 5.20 -1.46 -27.57
C GLN A 133 4.46 -2.12 -26.38
N ILE A 134 3.39 -2.85 -26.65
CA ILE A 134 2.66 -3.63 -25.63
C ILE A 134 3.59 -4.67 -25.02
N ALA A 135 4.33 -5.43 -25.82
CA ALA A 135 5.28 -6.42 -25.33
C ALA A 135 6.37 -5.80 -24.43
N ALA A 136 6.94 -4.67 -24.83
CA ALA A 136 7.93 -3.95 -24.02
C ALA A 136 7.33 -3.42 -22.71
N SER A 137 6.10 -2.89 -22.76
CA SER A 137 5.39 -2.42 -21.57
C SER A 137 5.05 -3.58 -20.61
N SER A 138 4.60 -4.71 -21.15
CA SER A 138 4.31 -5.93 -20.37
C SER A 138 5.57 -6.45 -19.69
N GLN A 139 6.73 -6.46 -20.36
CA GLN A 139 7.99 -6.83 -19.74
C GLN A 139 8.39 -5.89 -18.60
N ALA A 140 8.15 -4.58 -18.74
CA ALA A 140 8.38 -3.62 -17.67
C ALA A 140 7.45 -3.84 -16.47
N VAL A 141 6.16 -4.15 -16.73
CA VAL A 141 5.17 -4.49 -15.67
C VAL A 141 5.58 -5.78 -14.95
N ALA A 142 6.00 -6.82 -15.68
CA ALA A 142 6.45 -8.08 -15.08
C ALA A 142 7.68 -7.87 -14.18
N SER A 143 8.66 -7.08 -14.64
CA SER A 143 9.84 -6.71 -13.84
C SER A 143 9.46 -5.92 -12.59
N GLY A 144 8.58 -4.91 -12.73
CA GLY A 144 8.07 -4.13 -11.60
C GLY A 144 7.28 -4.96 -10.60
N ALA A 145 6.49 -5.92 -11.07
CA ALA A 145 5.77 -6.86 -10.20
C ALA A 145 6.73 -7.76 -9.40
N SER A 146 7.83 -8.21 -10.01
CA SER A 146 8.87 -8.99 -9.32
C SER A 146 9.57 -8.19 -8.22
N GLU A 147 9.91 -6.93 -8.49
CA GLU A 147 10.52 -6.02 -7.50
C GLU A 147 9.53 -5.69 -6.37
N GLN A 148 8.25 -5.49 -6.72
CA GLN A 148 7.18 -5.27 -5.75
C GLN A 148 6.97 -6.49 -4.85
N ALA A 149 7.01 -7.71 -5.39
CA ALA A 149 6.91 -8.95 -4.60
C ALA A 149 8.04 -9.06 -3.58
N SER A 150 9.29 -8.73 -3.96
CA SER A 150 10.42 -8.67 -3.03
C SER A 150 10.20 -7.64 -1.90
N SER A 151 9.71 -6.45 -2.25
CA SER A 151 9.40 -5.38 -1.27
C SER A 151 8.26 -5.77 -0.31
N ILE A 152 7.27 -6.52 -0.80
CA ILE A 152 6.18 -7.08 0.01
C ILE A 152 6.73 -8.10 1.01
N GLN A 153 7.65 -8.99 0.59
CA GLN A 153 8.28 -9.96 1.50
C GLN A 153 9.09 -9.26 2.61
N GLU A 154 9.87 -8.23 2.29
CA GLU A 154 10.62 -7.44 3.27
C GLU A 154 9.67 -6.70 4.24
N THR A 155 8.58 -6.13 3.71
CA THR A 155 7.54 -5.47 4.52
C THR A 155 6.88 -6.45 5.48
N THR A 156 6.56 -7.66 5.02
CA THR A 156 5.95 -8.72 5.83
C THR A 156 6.89 -9.14 6.97
N ALA A 157 8.17 -9.37 6.69
CA ALA A 157 9.17 -9.69 7.72
C ALA A 157 9.34 -8.55 8.75
N SER A 158 9.27 -7.30 8.30
CA SER A 158 9.30 -6.13 9.18
C SER A 158 8.05 -6.05 10.07
N LEU A 159 6.87 -6.35 9.52
CA LEU A 159 5.62 -6.37 10.28
C LEU A 159 5.59 -7.50 11.33
N GLU A 160 6.16 -8.67 11.02
CA GLU A 160 6.33 -9.75 11.99
C GLU A 160 7.21 -9.30 13.17
N SER A 161 8.34 -8.65 12.88
CA SER A 161 9.23 -8.08 13.91
C SER A 161 8.53 -7.03 14.77
N VAL A 162 7.77 -6.12 14.15
CA VAL A 162 6.98 -5.11 14.87
C VAL A 162 5.89 -5.76 15.72
N SER A 163 5.22 -6.79 15.23
CA SER A 163 4.20 -7.55 15.97
C SER A 163 4.79 -8.19 17.23
N GLU A 164 5.99 -8.77 17.13
CA GLU A 164 6.69 -9.34 18.28
C GLU A 164 7.08 -8.28 19.31
N LEU A 165 7.59 -7.11 18.84
CA LEU A 165 7.90 -5.98 19.71
C LEU A 165 6.68 -5.46 20.46
N VAL A 166 5.54 -5.33 19.78
CA VAL A 166 4.27 -4.87 20.40
C VAL A 166 3.78 -5.86 21.44
N LYS A 167 3.84 -7.17 21.13
CA LYS A 167 3.51 -8.22 22.10
C LYS A 167 4.40 -8.15 23.33
N ARG A 168 5.71 -8.03 23.15
CA ARG A 168 6.67 -7.88 24.25
C ARG A 168 6.40 -6.63 25.07
N SER A 169 6.06 -5.49 24.45
CA SER A 169 5.70 -4.27 25.14
C SER A 169 4.44 -4.44 26.02
N ALA A 170 3.45 -5.18 25.55
CA ALA A 170 2.26 -5.52 26.33
C ALA A 170 2.60 -6.40 27.55
N ASP A 171 3.46 -7.41 27.37
CA ASP A 171 3.89 -8.30 28.43
C ASP A 171 4.77 -7.56 29.47
N GLU A 172 5.66 -6.68 29.03
CA GLU A 172 6.48 -5.82 29.90
C GLU A 172 5.57 -4.86 30.69
N ALA A 173 4.60 -4.22 30.04
CA ALA A 173 3.63 -3.35 30.72
C ALA A 173 2.83 -4.13 31.78
N HIS A 174 2.42 -5.36 31.51
CA HIS A 174 1.75 -6.20 32.50
C HIS A 174 2.67 -6.48 33.71
N THR A 175 3.93 -6.81 33.47
CA THR A 175 4.92 -7.07 34.51
C THR A 175 5.17 -5.84 35.38
N VAL A 176 5.34 -4.65 34.76
CA VAL A 176 5.53 -3.40 35.50
C VAL A 176 4.27 -3.04 36.30
N SER A 177 3.07 -3.33 35.79
CA SER A 177 1.81 -3.13 36.54
C SER A 177 1.78 -3.98 37.79
N GLN A 178 2.19 -5.24 37.75
CA GLN A 178 2.29 -6.11 38.92
C GLN A 178 3.31 -5.61 39.94
N LEU A 179 4.47 -5.15 39.50
CA LEU A 179 5.50 -4.55 40.35
C LEU A 179 4.98 -3.28 41.03
N ALA A 180 4.30 -2.42 40.29
CA ALA A 180 3.67 -1.21 40.85
C ALA A 180 2.64 -1.54 41.93
N GLN A 181 1.80 -2.55 41.70
CA GLN A 181 0.85 -3.03 42.67
C GLN A 181 1.53 -3.53 43.97
N GLY A 182 2.60 -4.31 43.81
CA GLY A 182 3.42 -4.77 44.93
C GLY A 182 4.04 -3.62 45.73
N ALA A 183 4.61 -2.64 45.03
CA ALA A 183 5.20 -1.45 45.64
C ALA A 183 4.15 -0.59 46.35
N GLN A 184 2.94 -0.45 45.80
CA GLN A 184 1.81 0.24 46.43
C GLN A 184 1.40 -0.44 47.75
N THR A 185 1.34 -1.76 47.74
CA THR A 185 1.02 -2.55 48.95
C THR A 185 2.10 -2.34 50.01
N ALA A 186 3.38 -2.37 49.62
CA ALA A 186 4.49 -2.14 50.56
C ALA A 186 4.48 -0.71 51.14
N ALA A 187 4.22 0.31 50.32
CA ALA A 187 4.12 1.69 50.76
C ALA A 187 2.96 1.87 51.76
N THR A 188 1.83 1.24 51.49
CA THR A 188 0.66 1.27 52.41
C THR A 188 0.97 0.58 53.74
N ALA A 189 1.61 -0.59 53.69
CA ALA A 189 2.03 -1.30 54.90
C ALA A 189 3.11 -0.50 55.69
N GLY A 190 4.05 0.13 55.00
CA GLY A 190 5.02 1.05 55.59
C GLY A 190 4.36 2.23 56.29
N THR A 191 3.35 2.85 55.68
CA THR A 191 2.57 3.95 56.32
C THR A 191 1.85 3.50 57.57
N ALA A 192 1.26 2.31 57.61
CA ALA A 192 0.65 1.73 58.78
C ALA A 192 1.65 1.49 59.92
N ALA A 193 2.83 0.91 59.58
CA ALA A 193 3.90 0.67 60.58
C ALA A 193 4.43 1.98 61.17
N VAL A 194 4.61 3.02 60.36
CA VAL A 194 5.03 4.36 60.85
C VAL A 194 3.96 4.99 61.73
N SER A 195 2.70 4.82 61.41
CA SER A 195 1.59 5.27 62.27
C SER A 195 1.59 4.58 63.65
N GLU A 196 1.85 3.27 63.68
CA GLU A 196 2.00 2.52 64.95
C GLU A 196 3.24 3.00 65.75
N MET A 197 4.39 3.26 65.05
CA MET A 197 5.58 3.83 65.67
C MET A 197 5.29 5.21 66.27
N GLN A 198 4.55 6.09 65.62
CA GLN A 198 4.12 7.39 66.16
C GLN A 198 3.32 7.20 67.44
N GLY A 199 2.34 6.28 67.44
CA GLY A 199 1.56 5.96 68.65
C GLY A 199 2.43 5.44 69.81
N ALA A 200 3.47 4.66 69.49
CA ALA A 200 4.44 4.19 70.49
C ALA A 200 5.28 5.33 71.10
N MET A 201 5.75 6.28 70.21
CA MET A 201 6.54 7.45 70.69
C MET A 201 5.72 8.37 71.60
N VAL A 202 4.45 8.58 71.29
CA VAL A 202 3.53 9.33 72.11
C VAL A 202 3.39 8.66 73.51
N LYS A 203 3.21 7.35 73.56
CA LYS A 203 3.14 6.61 74.84
C LYS A 203 4.43 6.67 75.64
N VAL A 204 5.59 6.60 74.95
CA VAL A 204 6.89 6.76 75.63
C VAL A 204 7.04 8.15 76.24
N ARG A 205 6.66 9.21 75.53
CA ARG A 205 6.65 10.59 76.02
C ARG A 205 5.73 10.76 77.28
N GLU A 206 4.48 10.29 77.16
CA GLU A 206 3.55 10.35 78.26
C GLU A 206 4.07 9.60 79.51
N SER A 207 4.69 8.42 79.29
CA SER A 207 5.25 7.64 80.42
C SER A 207 6.44 8.35 81.08
N ALA A 208 7.31 8.97 80.25
CA ALA A 208 8.45 9.76 80.76
C ALA A 208 8.00 11.02 81.52
N GLU A 209 6.92 11.73 81.06
CA GLU A 209 6.34 12.86 81.77
C GLU A 209 5.76 12.47 83.13
N ARG A 210 5.03 11.33 83.18
CA ARG A 210 4.55 10.77 84.43
C ARG A 210 5.67 10.39 85.40
N THR A 211 6.73 9.77 84.86
CA THR A 211 7.94 9.42 85.66
C THR A 211 8.60 10.69 86.21
N SER A 212 8.71 11.76 85.37
CA SER A 212 9.21 13.07 85.86
C SER A 212 8.48 13.64 87.00
N ALA A 213 7.13 13.54 86.99
CA ALA A 213 6.32 13.96 88.10
C ALA A 213 6.64 13.18 89.41
N ILE A 214 6.75 11.84 89.31
CA ILE A 214 7.13 10.99 90.50
C ILE A 214 8.52 11.35 91.01
N ILE A 215 9.51 11.61 90.15
CA ILE A 215 10.88 12.01 90.52
C ILE A 215 10.86 13.36 91.20
N ARG A 216 10.01 14.32 90.85
CA ARG A 216 9.84 15.59 91.60
C ARG A 216 9.29 15.34 92.98
N ASP A 217 8.26 14.48 93.12
CA ASP A 217 7.74 14.11 94.44
C ASP A 217 8.83 13.48 95.32
N VAL A 218 9.70 12.59 94.74
CA VAL A 218 10.87 12.01 95.45
C VAL A 218 11.88 13.09 95.86
N SER A 219 12.14 14.08 95.00
CA SER A 219 13.04 15.20 95.30
C SER A 219 12.48 16.06 96.48
N ASP A 220 11.14 16.28 96.49
CA ASP A 220 10.50 17.05 97.55
C ASP A 220 10.50 16.27 98.87
N ILE A 221 10.26 14.94 98.82
CA ILE A 221 10.39 14.08 100.03
C ILE A 221 11.83 14.10 100.55
N ALA A 222 12.82 14.02 99.74
CA ALA A 222 14.21 14.10 100.10
C ALA A 222 14.53 15.47 100.72
N PHE A 223 14.01 16.55 100.17
CA PHE A 223 14.14 17.89 100.77
C PHE A 223 13.50 17.99 102.14
N GLN A 224 12.25 17.51 102.28
CA GLN A 224 11.58 17.46 103.62
C GLN A 224 12.33 16.61 104.62
N THR A 225 12.86 15.46 104.23
CA THR A 225 13.66 14.55 105.04
C THR A 225 14.94 15.26 105.54
N ASN A 226 15.63 16.01 104.57
CA ASN A 226 16.81 16.80 104.96
C ASN A 226 16.47 17.89 105.97
N LEU A 227 15.32 18.54 105.88
CA LEU A 227 14.87 19.56 106.84
C LEU A 227 14.52 18.88 108.21
N LEU A 228 13.84 17.72 108.21
CA LEU A 228 13.56 16.95 109.40
C LEU A 228 14.85 16.49 110.09
N ALA A 229 15.80 15.98 109.37
CA ALA A 229 17.10 15.57 109.87
C ALA A 229 17.92 16.76 110.41
N LEU A 230 17.89 17.90 109.79
CA LEU A 230 18.48 19.13 110.31
C LEU A 230 17.84 19.54 111.63
N ASN A 231 16.51 19.56 111.77
CA ASN A 231 15.79 19.85 112.97
C ASN A 231 16.14 18.87 114.07
N ALA A 232 16.23 17.57 113.77
CA ALA A 232 16.66 16.55 114.69
C ALA A 232 18.11 16.74 115.15
N ALA A 233 19.03 17.11 114.27
CA ALA A 233 20.41 17.41 114.57
C ALA A 233 20.54 18.62 115.58
N VAL A 234 19.77 19.69 115.33
CA VAL A 234 19.70 20.85 116.17
C VAL A 234 19.15 20.47 117.55
N GLU A 235 18.07 19.67 117.67
CA GLU A 235 17.52 19.29 118.90
C GLU A 235 18.47 18.31 119.71
N ALA A 236 19.17 17.45 118.93
CA ALA A 236 20.17 16.56 119.56
C ALA A 236 21.39 17.37 120.11
N ALA A 237 21.81 18.45 119.45
CA ALA A 237 22.78 19.38 119.90
C ALA A 237 22.35 20.13 121.20
N ARG A 238 21.01 20.44 121.28
CA ARG A 238 20.37 21.10 122.41
C ARG A 238 20.31 20.21 123.68
N ALA A 239 20.22 18.88 123.43
CA ALA A 239 20.23 17.89 124.53
C ALA A 239 21.61 17.60 125.14
N GLY A 240 22.69 18.19 124.60
CA GLY A 240 24.03 18.09 125.14
C GLY A 240 24.63 16.66 125.02
N GLU A 241 25.33 16.17 126.02
CA GLU A 241 25.93 14.80 126.05
C GLU A 241 24.91 13.68 125.90
N ALA A 242 23.63 13.85 126.35
CA ALA A 242 22.60 12.86 126.21
C ALA A 242 22.07 12.73 124.70
N GLY A 243 22.27 13.74 123.90
CA GLY A 243 21.85 13.76 122.44
C GLY A 243 22.89 13.26 121.48
N ARG A 244 24.17 12.96 121.86
CA ARG A 244 25.24 12.60 120.92
C ARG A 244 24.95 11.45 119.99
N GLY A 245 24.28 10.37 120.46
CA GLY A 245 23.90 9.25 119.57
C GLY A 245 22.80 9.64 118.53
N PHE A 246 21.84 10.50 118.94
CA PHE A 246 20.85 11.03 118.03
C PHE A 246 21.42 12.01 116.97
N ALA A 247 22.44 12.79 117.36
CA ALA A 247 23.09 13.73 116.46
C ALA A 247 23.82 13.00 115.29
N VAL A 248 24.45 11.85 115.55
CA VAL A 248 25.10 11.03 114.56
C VAL A 248 24.05 10.45 113.55
N VAL A 249 22.93 9.92 114.07
CA VAL A 249 21.87 9.40 113.28
C VAL A 249 21.21 10.50 112.40
N ALA A 250 20.97 11.67 112.98
CA ALA A 250 20.43 12.81 112.28
C ALA A 250 21.31 13.28 111.11
N GLU A 251 22.64 13.33 111.32
CA GLU A 251 23.60 13.71 110.24
C GLU A 251 23.69 12.62 109.21
N GLU A 252 23.58 11.34 109.49
CA GLU A 252 23.55 10.24 108.54
C GLU A 252 22.22 10.29 107.73
N VAL A 253 21.08 10.54 108.36
CA VAL A 253 19.80 10.71 107.65
C VAL A 253 19.84 11.95 106.73
N ARG A 254 20.47 13.03 107.18
CA ARG A 254 20.69 14.24 106.39
C ARG A 254 21.57 13.98 105.18
N SER A 255 22.68 13.27 105.32
CA SER A 255 23.58 12.85 104.24
C SER A 255 22.83 11.98 103.21
N LEU A 256 22.01 11.01 103.70
CA LEU A 256 21.22 10.15 102.86
C LEU A 256 20.15 10.97 102.06
N ALA A 257 19.45 11.92 102.71
CA ALA A 257 18.50 12.80 102.04
C ALA A 257 19.14 13.66 100.94
N LEU A 258 20.36 14.23 101.19
CA LEU A 258 21.09 15.00 100.19
C LEU A 258 21.49 14.12 98.94
N ARG A 259 21.97 12.91 99.26
CA ARG A 259 22.26 11.93 98.18
C ARG A 259 21.02 11.53 97.38
N ALA A 260 19.87 11.32 98.06
CA ALA A 260 18.61 11.00 97.39
C ALA A 260 18.12 12.16 96.51
N LYS A 261 18.27 13.43 96.99
CA LYS A 261 17.98 14.64 96.20
C LYS A 261 18.86 14.74 94.94
N GLU A 262 20.16 14.51 95.12
CA GLU A 262 21.11 14.54 93.95
C GLU A 262 20.77 13.45 92.94
N ALA A 263 20.47 12.23 93.35
CA ALA A 263 20.03 11.14 92.50
C ALA A 263 18.71 11.47 91.78
N ALA A 264 17.74 12.04 92.44
CA ALA A 264 16.48 12.50 91.89
C ALA A 264 16.72 13.58 90.76
N THR A 265 17.57 14.58 91.09
CA THR A 265 17.96 15.64 90.10
C THR A 265 18.58 15.06 88.82
N LYS A 266 19.55 14.13 88.97
CA LYS A 266 20.16 13.45 87.83
C LYS A 266 19.15 12.63 87.03
N THR A 267 18.23 11.94 87.70
CA THR A 267 17.17 11.15 87.08
C THR A 267 16.17 12.06 86.33
N GLU A 268 15.81 13.19 86.92
CA GLU A 268 14.95 14.19 86.22
C GLU A 268 15.56 14.69 84.95
N GLU A 269 16.92 14.92 84.90
CA GLU A 269 17.64 15.36 83.74
C GLU A 269 17.63 14.30 82.59
N LEU A 270 17.86 13.02 82.94
CA LEU A 270 17.73 11.89 82.01
C LEU A 270 16.29 11.72 81.50
N ILE A 271 15.27 11.92 82.30
CA ILE A 271 13.91 11.86 81.81
C ILE A 271 13.57 13.02 80.86
N LYS A 272 14.01 14.24 81.18
CA LYS A 272 13.85 15.40 80.24
C LYS A 272 14.50 15.12 78.87
N GLN A 273 15.67 14.51 78.90
CA GLN A 273 16.31 14.06 77.65
C GLN A 273 15.48 13.02 76.92
N SER A 274 14.94 12.00 77.64
CA SER A 274 14.06 10.97 77.02
C SER A 274 12.80 11.55 76.41
N VAL A 275 12.16 12.56 77.09
CA VAL A 275 11.02 13.29 76.46
C VAL A 275 11.38 14.02 75.23
N ALA A 276 12.57 14.68 75.15
CA ALA A 276 13.03 15.37 74.00
C ALA A 276 13.33 14.37 72.84
N GLU A 277 13.98 13.24 73.14
CA GLU A 277 14.24 12.18 72.14
C GLU A 277 12.94 11.55 71.61
N ALA A 278 11.96 11.28 72.48
CA ALA A 278 10.65 10.79 72.01
C ALA A 278 9.91 11.81 71.11
N GLY A 279 9.98 13.09 71.44
CA GLY A 279 9.46 14.17 70.58
C GLY A 279 10.17 14.27 69.25
N HIS A 280 11.51 14.10 69.22
CA HIS A 280 12.27 14.03 67.96
C HIS A 280 11.87 12.80 67.13
N GLY A 281 11.71 11.63 67.74
CA GLY A 281 11.23 10.40 67.10
C GLY A 281 9.84 10.56 66.51
N GLU A 282 8.91 11.25 67.19
CA GLU A 282 7.59 11.58 66.67
C GLU A 282 7.69 12.47 65.41
N GLY A 283 8.53 13.51 65.43
CA GLY A 283 8.74 14.42 64.29
C GLY A 283 9.34 13.70 63.07
N THR A 284 10.35 12.83 63.30
CA THR A 284 10.97 12.02 62.25
C THR A 284 9.96 11.04 61.62
N SER A 285 9.10 10.39 62.48
CA SER A 285 8.06 9.49 62.00
C SER A 285 7.07 10.20 61.10
N LYS A 286 6.64 11.43 61.44
CA LYS A 286 5.77 12.26 60.59
C LYS A 286 6.39 12.55 59.21
N GLN A 287 7.70 12.84 59.19
CA GLN A 287 8.42 13.07 57.90
C GLN A 287 8.47 11.79 57.07
N VAL A 288 8.73 10.64 57.65
CA VAL A 288 8.72 9.35 56.97
C VAL A 288 7.34 9.02 56.42
N ALA A 289 6.29 9.25 57.18
CA ALA A 289 4.89 9.05 56.74
C ALA A 289 4.56 9.91 55.50
N ALA A 290 4.98 11.18 55.51
CA ALA A 290 4.80 12.09 54.38
C ALA A 290 5.54 11.58 53.13
N LYS A 291 6.77 11.11 53.30
CA LYS A 291 7.55 10.55 52.16
C LYS A 291 6.95 9.24 51.61
N LEU A 292 6.41 8.39 52.46
CA LEU A 292 5.70 7.18 52.02
C LEU A 292 4.42 7.53 51.25
N ALA A 293 3.72 8.58 51.65
CA ALA A 293 2.54 9.06 50.93
C ALA A 293 2.93 9.61 49.53
N GLU A 294 4.03 10.38 49.41
CA GLU A 294 4.57 10.84 48.14
C GLU A 294 4.96 9.66 47.24
N ILE A 295 5.60 8.62 47.79
CA ILE A 295 5.94 7.40 47.03
C ILE A 295 4.67 6.69 46.55
N ALA A 296 3.65 6.53 47.37
CA ALA A 296 2.37 5.90 47.02
C ALA A 296 1.66 6.66 45.86
N ASP A 297 1.66 8.01 45.91
CA ASP A 297 1.13 8.84 44.83
C ASP A 297 1.94 8.64 43.52
N GLY A 298 3.28 8.64 43.60
CA GLY A 298 4.16 8.37 42.48
C GLY A 298 3.92 7.01 41.83
N ILE A 299 3.74 5.97 42.65
CA ILE A 299 3.40 4.61 42.16
C ILE A 299 2.04 4.62 41.44
N GLY A 300 1.04 5.34 41.96
CA GLY A 300 -0.26 5.50 41.33
C GLY A 300 -0.15 6.09 39.93
N LYS A 301 0.68 7.11 39.76
CA LYS A 301 0.98 7.73 38.42
C LYS A 301 1.67 6.77 37.47
N VAL A 302 2.67 6.00 37.96
CA VAL A 302 3.33 4.94 37.15
C VAL A 302 2.32 3.88 36.71
N SER A 303 1.44 3.43 37.61
CA SER A 303 0.42 2.43 37.28
C SER A 303 -0.54 2.92 36.20
N ALA A 304 -0.97 4.19 36.25
CA ALA A 304 -1.81 4.79 35.22
C ALA A 304 -1.09 4.84 33.84
N ALA A 305 0.16 5.33 33.83
CA ALA A 305 0.96 5.39 32.58
C ALA A 305 1.19 4.01 31.96
N VAL A 306 1.46 3.00 32.78
CA VAL A 306 1.63 1.61 32.33
C VAL A 306 0.31 1.05 31.76
N GLY A 307 -0.82 1.43 32.36
CA GLY A 307 -2.15 1.08 31.83
C GLY A 307 -2.39 1.65 30.42
N GLU A 308 -1.96 2.90 30.17
CA GLU A 308 -2.02 3.53 28.85
C GLU A 308 -1.09 2.82 27.84
N ILE A 309 0.12 2.42 28.24
CA ILE A 309 1.04 1.65 27.40
C ILE A 309 0.43 0.31 27.01
N ALA A 310 -0.18 -0.41 27.95
CA ALA A 310 -0.85 -1.68 27.67
C ALA A 310 -2.05 -1.53 26.72
N ALA A 311 -2.82 -0.46 26.85
CA ALA A 311 -3.90 -0.14 25.92
C ALA A 311 -3.35 0.19 24.52
N GLY A 312 -2.35 1.06 24.42
CA GLY A 312 -1.69 1.42 23.17
C GLY A 312 -1.07 0.22 22.46
N ALA A 313 -0.47 -0.72 23.19
CA ALA A 313 0.05 -1.96 22.61
C ALA A 313 -1.06 -2.84 22.00
N ARG A 314 -2.24 -2.91 22.62
CA ARG A 314 -3.40 -3.62 22.03
C ARG A 314 -3.90 -2.96 20.75
N ASP A 315 -3.99 -1.63 20.75
CA ASP A 315 -4.42 -0.89 19.56
C ASP A 315 -3.41 -1.05 18.41
N GLN A 316 -2.11 -1.04 18.70
CA GLN A 316 -1.06 -1.32 17.74
C GLN A 316 -1.17 -2.76 17.18
N ALA A 317 -1.43 -3.76 18.01
CA ALA A 317 -1.63 -5.15 17.57
C ALA A 317 -2.81 -5.28 16.58
N ASN A 318 -3.91 -4.58 16.87
CA ASN A 318 -5.06 -4.51 15.97
C ASN A 318 -4.72 -3.81 14.66
N GLY A 319 -3.97 -2.70 14.70
CA GLY A 319 -3.47 -1.99 13.52
C GLY A 319 -2.57 -2.85 12.65
N ILE A 320 -1.63 -3.59 13.24
CA ILE A 320 -0.75 -4.53 12.53
C ILE A 320 -1.56 -5.61 11.82
N THR A 321 -2.61 -6.13 12.45
CA THR A 321 -3.51 -7.11 11.82
C THR A 321 -4.17 -6.55 10.55
N GLN A 322 -4.62 -5.30 10.58
CA GLN A 322 -5.20 -4.63 9.42
C GLN A 322 -4.17 -4.37 8.31
N VAL A 323 -2.94 -3.95 8.69
CA VAL A 323 -1.84 -3.76 7.73
C VAL A 323 -1.46 -5.09 7.07
N ASN A 324 -1.39 -6.20 7.82
CA ASN A 324 -1.12 -7.52 7.27
C ASN A 324 -2.18 -7.96 6.25
N ALA A 325 -3.46 -7.67 6.50
CA ALA A 325 -4.53 -7.94 5.53
C ALA A 325 -4.36 -7.12 4.25
N ALA A 326 -3.99 -5.84 4.36
CA ALA A 326 -3.72 -4.98 3.20
C ALA A 326 -2.50 -5.44 2.40
N VAL A 327 -1.41 -5.83 3.07
CA VAL A 327 -0.19 -6.37 2.42
C VAL A 327 -0.49 -7.68 1.69
N SER A 328 -1.32 -8.56 2.26
CA SER A 328 -1.78 -9.79 1.59
C SER A 328 -2.60 -9.50 0.32
N GLU A 329 -3.43 -8.46 0.32
CA GLU A 329 -4.16 -8.06 -0.90
C GLU A 329 -3.23 -7.43 -1.94
N MET A 330 -2.22 -6.66 -1.50
CA MET A 330 -1.17 -6.15 -2.40
C MET A 330 -0.37 -7.28 -3.06
N ASP A 331 -0.05 -8.35 -2.33
CA ASP A 331 0.63 -9.54 -2.88
C ASP A 331 -0.21 -10.18 -4.00
N LYS A 332 -1.50 -10.35 -3.76
CA LYS A 332 -2.43 -10.90 -4.77
C LYS A 332 -2.53 -10.02 -6.02
N VAL A 333 -2.60 -8.69 -5.86
CA VAL A 333 -2.60 -7.75 -7.00
C VAL A 333 -1.28 -7.84 -7.76
N THR A 334 -0.15 -7.95 -7.06
CA THR A 334 1.18 -8.09 -7.67
C THR A 334 1.29 -9.37 -8.48
N GLN A 335 0.82 -10.50 -7.97
CA GLN A 335 0.76 -11.77 -8.70
C GLN A 335 -0.14 -11.68 -9.94
N ASN A 336 -1.30 -11.03 -9.83
CA ASN A 336 -2.19 -10.80 -10.97
C ASN A 336 -1.54 -9.91 -12.03
N ASN A 337 -0.80 -8.87 -11.65
CA ASN A 337 -0.08 -8.01 -12.58
C ASN A 337 1.02 -8.79 -13.32
N ALA A 338 1.78 -9.63 -12.63
CA ALA A 338 2.79 -10.48 -13.23
C ALA A 338 2.16 -11.45 -14.26
N ALA A 339 1.08 -12.13 -13.91
CA ALA A 339 0.36 -13.05 -14.80
C ALA A 339 -0.28 -12.32 -16.01
N ALA A 340 -0.85 -11.13 -15.79
CA ALA A 340 -1.42 -10.33 -16.87
C ALA A 340 -0.35 -9.83 -17.85
N ALA A 341 0.82 -9.44 -17.33
CA ALA A 341 1.96 -9.03 -18.14
C ALA A 341 2.51 -10.18 -18.99
N GLU A 342 2.63 -11.38 -18.43
CA GLU A 342 3.04 -12.57 -19.15
C GLU A 342 2.06 -12.93 -20.27
N ASN A 343 0.76 -12.93 -19.99
CA ASN A 343 -0.28 -13.17 -20.99
C ASN A 343 -0.34 -12.11 -22.10
N SER A 344 0.06 -10.87 -21.83
CA SER A 344 0.04 -9.79 -22.80
C SER A 344 1.30 -9.77 -23.67
N SER A 345 2.36 -10.46 -23.27
CA SER A 345 3.62 -10.59 -24.02
C SER A 345 3.67 -11.83 -24.92
N ALA A 346 2.78 -12.80 -24.67
CA ALA A 346 2.60 -14.01 -25.48
C ALA A 346 1.70 -13.77 -26.70
#